data_65ab04403620f62e15d76d1f8ef922e4
#
_entry.id   65ab04403620f62e15d76d1f8ef922e4
#
_cell.length_a   1.000
_cell.length_b   1.000
_cell.length_c   1.000
_cell.angle_alpha   90.00
_cell.angle_beta   90.00
_cell.angle_gamma   90.00
#
_symmetry.space_group_name_H-M   'P 1'
#
loop_
_entity.id
_entity.type
_entity.pdbx_description
1 polymer ?
#
loop_
_entity_poly.entity_id
_entity_poly.type
_entity_poly.pdbx_seq_one_letter_code
_entity_poly.pdbx_strand_id
1 'polypeptide(L)'
;MTVLNDILTTIRDRAPHEEGVNLKIGEEILRDPATVVDVSIKSFASRIGVSEPSVIRYCRSIGCDGFKEFKKHLAQSLVLEQKFAKAPTLVGGEDSSGQTGDERFDRLTTSVAIALRSVSETEHFEQIDAAAKALMASPMIAVFGLGGSSATLAMEAQNRLFRLGLRVVAHVDSYMQRMTAATLKKGDTVLIISATGQPETHAESARIARSYGATCIAMAPFKSPLAK
;
A
#
# COMPACT_ATOMS: atom_id res chain seq x y z
N MET A 1 -17.59 -1.15 -9.87
CA MET A 1 -17.11 -0.16 -8.87
C MET A 1 -15.60 -0.08 -9.01
N THR A 2 -15.10 1.06 -9.45
CA THR A 2 -13.66 1.30 -9.62
C THR A 2 -13.06 1.35 -8.22
N VAL A 3 -12.19 0.40 -7.91
CA VAL A 3 -11.41 0.43 -6.66
C VAL A 3 -10.47 1.62 -6.81
N LEU A 4 -10.77 2.71 -6.09
CA LEU A 4 -9.90 3.87 -6.04
C LEU A 4 -8.59 3.42 -5.38
N ASN A 5 -7.49 3.52 -6.12
CA ASN A 5 -6.14 3.61 -5.53
C ASN A 5 -6.18 4.63 -4.38
N ASP A 6 -5.24 4.53 -3.45
CA ASP A 6 -5.06 5.56 -2.42
C ASP A 6 -5.19 6.95 -3.07
N ILE A 7 -6.19 7.71 -2.64
CA ILE A 7 -6.59 8.94 -3.34
C ILE A 7 -5.48 9.98 -3.33
N LEU A 8 -4.65 10.01 -2.29
CA LEU A 8 -3.48 10.89 -2.21
C LEU A 8 -2.41 10.50 -3.23
N THR A 9 -2.17 9.21 -3.41
CA THR A 9 -1.28 8.70 -4.46
C THR A 9 -1.83 9.05 -5.84
N THR A 10 -3.13 8.86 -6.07
CA THR A 10 -3.77 9.23 -7.36
C THR A 10 -3.60 10.72 -7.67
N ILE A 11 -3.75 11.60 -6.66
CA ILE A 11 -3.58 13.05 -6.86
C ILE A 11 -2.10 13.39 -7.12
N ARG A 12 -1.16 12.79 -6.40
CA ARG A 12 0.29 13.00 -6.62
C ARG A 12 0.73 12.60 -8.02
N ASP A 13 0.27 11.46 -8.51
CA ASP A 13 0.62 10.93 -9.84
C ASP A 13 0.04 11.79 -10.96
N ARG A 14 -1.12 12.41 -10.73
CA ARG A 14 -1.78 13.28 -11.72
C ARG A 14 -1.28 14.72 -11.70
N ALA A 15 -0.86 15.24 -10.54
CA ALA A 15 -0.47 16.64 -10.37
C ALA A 15 0.52 17.16 -11.45
N PRO A 16 1.54 16.41 -11.88
CA PRO A 16 2.47 16.85 -12.93
C PRO A 16 1.82 17.02 -14.32
N HIS A 17 0.63 16.46 -14.53
CA HIS A 17 -0.09 16.43 -15.81
C HIS A 17 -1.37 17.27 -15.78
N GLU A 18 -1.67 17.94 -14.67
CA GLU A 18 -2.85 18.78 -14.51
C GLU A 18 -2.49 20.27 -14.63
N GLU A 19 -3.43 21.06 -15.15
CA GLU A 19 -3.27 22.49 -15.36
C GLU A 19 -4.45 23.28 -14.79
N GLY A 20 -4.26 24.57 -14.61
CA GLY A 20 -5.32 25.54 -14.29
C GLY A 20 -6.02 25.24 -12.97
N VAL A 21 -7.34 25.09 -13.01
CA VAL A 21 -8.18 24.88 -11.79
C VAL A 21 -7.92 23.53 -11.15
N ASN A 22 -7.69 22.49 -11.94
CA ASN A 22 -7.44 21.16 -11.42
C ASN A 22 -6.13 21.08 -10.66
N LEU A 23 -5.07 21.69 -11.20
CA LEU A 23 -3.78 21.78 -10.52
C LEU A 23 -3.90 22.49 -9.16
N LYS A 24 -4.59 23.64 -9.11
CA LYS A 24 -4.81 24.37 -7.86
C LYS A 24 -5.56 23.54 -6.80
N ILE A 25 -6.55 22.76 -7.22
CA ILE A 25 -7.30 21.88 -6.31
C ILE A 25 -6.40 20.76 -5.80
N GLY A 26 -5.65 20.11 -6.68
CA GLY A 26 -4.73 19.03 -6.33
C GLY A 26 -3.63 19.49 -5.37
N GLU A 27 -2.97 20.61 -5.67
CA GLU A 27 -1.92 21.20 -4.84
C GLU A 27 -2.42 21.57 -3.43
N GLU A 28 -3.62 22.16 -3.33
CA GLU A 28 -4.19 22.50 -2.02
C GLU A 28 -4.51 21.26 -1.20
N ILE A 29 -5.04 20.20 -1.84
CA ILE A 29 -5.29 18.92 -1.16
C ILE A 29 -3.98 18.31 -0.68
N LEU A 30 -2.92 18.32 -1.49
CA LEU A 30 -1.62 17.75 -1.13
C LEU A 30 -0.89 18.55 -0.06
N ARG A 31 -1.12 19.88 -0.01
CA ARG A 31 -0.50 20.79 0.97
C ARG A 31 -1.01 20.54 2.39
N ASP A 32 -2.32 20.36 2.56
CA ASP A 32 -2.93 20.14 3.87
C ASP A 32 -4.18 19.25 3.76
N PRO A 33 -3.98 17.96 3.51
CA PRO A 33 -5.07 17.02 3.31
C PRO A 33 -5.93 16.83 4.58
N ALA A 34 -5.35 16.99 5.78
CA ALA A 34 -6.09 16.85 7.04
C ALA A 34 -7.18 17.91 7.17
N THR A 35 -6.84 19.18 6.93
CA THR A 35 -7.82 20.28 6.97
C THR A 35 -8.92 20.10 5.92
N VAL A 36 -8.62 19.52 4.75
CA VAL A 36 -9.64 19.31 3.70
C VAL A 36 -10.72 18.32 4.13
N VAL A 37 -10.41 17.35 4.97
CA VAL A 37 -11.41 16.40 5.52
C VAL A 37 -12.46 17.11 6.36
N ASP A 38 -12.09 18.16 7.09
CA ASP A 38 -12.96 18.81 8.08
C ASP A 38 -13.78 19.99 7.53
N VAL A 39 -13.41 20.54 6.36
CA VAL A 39 -14.10 21.70 5.80
C VAL A 39 -15.27 21.35 4.88
N SER A 40 -16.19 22.32 4.72
CA SER A 40 -17.26 22.22 3.72
C SER A 40 -16.73 22.48 2.31
N ILE A 41 -17.44 22.00 1.28
CA ILE A 41 -17.08 22.28 -0.12
C ILE A 41 -17.04 23.79 -0.39
N LYS A 42 -17.97 24.55 0.18
CA LYS A 42 -18.05 26.01 0.05
C LYS A 42 -16.80 26.67 0.64
N SER A 43 -16.40 26.28 1.84
CA SER A 43 -15.19 26.80 2.50
C SER A 43 -13.94 26.42 1.73
N PHE A 44 -13.82 25.19 1.27
CA PHE A 44 -12.70 24.71 0.45
C PHE A 44 -12.59 25.49 -0.87
N ALA A 45 -13.68 25.58 -1.64
CA ALA A 45 -13.71 26.29 -2.91
C ALA A 45 -13.37 27.78 -2.76
N SER A 46 -13.92 28.44 -1.73
CA SER A 46 -13.64 29.85 -1.43
C SER A 46 -12.18 30.08 -1.08
N ARG A 47 -11.55 29.18 -0.30
CA ARG A 47 -10.15 29.29 0.12
C ARG A 47 -9.17 29.30 -1.06
N ILE A 48 -9.45 28.51 -2.10
CA ILE A 48 -8.57 28.38 -3.27
C ILE A 48 -9.05 29.22 -4.48
N GLY A 49 -10.13 29.99 -4.32
CA GLY A 49 -10.64 30.88 -5.36
C GLY A 49 -11.24 30.15 -6.57
N VAL A 50 -11.91 29.02 -6.36
CA VAL A 50 -12.59 28.24 -7.40
C VAL A 50 -14.08 28.08 -7.11
N SER A 51 -14.87 27.66 -8.09
CA SER A 51 -16.29 27.35 -7.87
C SER A 51 -16.52 25.97 -7.27
N GLU A 52 -17.56 25.78 -6.46
CA GLU A 52 -17.97 24.45 -5.96
C GLU A 52 -18.19 23.42 -7.07
N PRO A 53 -18.82 23.75 -8.22
CA PRO A 53 -18.92 22.83 -9.35
C PRO A 53 -17.56 22.36 -9.90
N SER A 54 -16.53 23.21 -9.83
CA SER A 54 -15.18 22.83 -10.25
C SER A 54 -14.57 21.81 -9.31
N VAL A 55 -14.77 21.97 -8.00
CA VAL A 55 -14.36 20.96 -7.01
C VAL A 55 -15.09 19.63 -7.22
N ILE A 56 -16.38 19.65 -7.49
CA ILE A 56 -17.16 18.43 -7.78
C ILE A 56 -16.63 17.73 -9.05
N ARG A 57 -16.36 18.49 -10.12
CA ARG A 57 -15.79 17.93 -11.36
C ARG A 57 -14.42 17.29 -11.12
N TYR A 58 -13.57 17.95 -10.33
CA TYR A 58 -12.29 17.38 -9.93
C TYR A 58 -12.47 16.06 -9.17
N CYS A 59 -13.33 16.01 -8.16
CA CYS A 59 -13.61 14.77 -7.43
C CYS A 59 -14.07 13.64 -8.36
N ARG A 60 -14.92 13.96 -9.33
CA ARG A 60 -15.40 12.97 -10.33
C ARG A 60 -14.29 12.51 -11.26
N SER A 61 -13.38 13.40 -11.66
CA SER A 61 -12.26 13.05 -12.53
C SER A 61 -11.28 12.08 -11.89
N ILE A 62 -11.22 12.06 -10.55
CA ILE A 62 -10.38 11.13 -9.78
C ILE A 62 -11.18 9.93 -9.23
N GLY A 63 -12.43 9.72 -9.70
CA GLY A 63 -13.21 8.52 -9.43
C GLY A 63 -14.13 8.58 -8.22
N CYS A 64 -14.39 9.78 -7.65
CA CYS A 64 -15.34 9.97 -6.57
C CYS A 64 -16.66 10.57 -7.11
N ASP A 65 -17.83 10.14 -6.62
CA ASP A 65 -19.12 10.68 -7.04
C ASP A 65 -19.30 12.17 -6.68
N GLY A 66 -18.56 12.64 -5.67
CA GLY A 66 -18.56 14.04 -5.24
C GLY A 66 -17.65 14.30 -4.05
N PHE A 67 -17.71 15.52 -3.52
CA PHE A 67 -16.80 15.97 -2.45
C PHE A 67 -16.99 15.21 -1.13
N LYS A 68 -18.20 14.72 -0.82
CA LYS A 68 -18.46 13.93 0.39
C LYS A 68 -17.75 12.58 0.34
N GLU A 69 -17.85 11.89 -0.79
CA GLU A 69 -17.16 10.62 -0.99
C GLU A 69 -15.65 10.82 -1.06
N PHE A 70 -15.20 11.84 -1.78
CA PHE A 70 -13.79 12.26 -1.81
C PHE A 70 -13.23 12.43 -0.40
N LYS A 71 -13.89 13.17 0.51
CA LYS A 71 -13.45 13.34 1.90
C LYS A 71 -13.37 12.02 2.67
N LYS A 72 -14.30 11.10 2.42
CA LYS A 72 -14.24 9.76 3.02
C LYS A 72 -12.97 9.01 2.60
N HIS A 73 -12.65 9.01 1.31
CA HIS A 73 -11.44 8.36 0.80
C HIS A 73 -10.18 9.09 1.27
N LEU A 74 -10.20 10.42 1.32
CA LEU A 74 -9.08 11.21 1.84
C LEU A 74 -8.81 10.91 3.33
N ALA A 75 -9.85 10.81 4.14
CA ALA A 75 -9.72 10.42 5.54
C ALA A 75 -9.15 9.00 5.69
N GLN A 76 -9.56 8.06 4.83
CA GLN A 76 -9.00 6.71 4.80
C GLN A 76 -7.51 6.72 4.43
N SER A 77 -7.12 7.51 3.42
CA SER A 77 -5.72 7.68 3.03
C SER A 77 -4.87 8.27 4.16
N LEU A 78 -5.39 9.28 4.86
CA LEU A 78 -4.70 9.88 6.02
C LEU A 78 -4.53 8.89 7.18
N VAL A 79 -5.54 8.09 7.46
CA VAL A 79 -5.42 7.02 8.46
C VAL A 79 -4.38 5.99 8.05
N LEU A 80 -4.29 5.68 6.77
CA LEU A 80 -3.25 4.81 6.23
C LEU A 80 -1.87 5.49 6.38
N GLU A 81 -1.70 6.72 5.93
CA GLU A 81 -0.44 7.47 6.10
C GLU A 81 -0.04 7.59 7.59
N GLN A 82 -0.98 7.88 8.50
CA GLN A 82 -0.71 7.90 9.94
C GLN A 82 -0.37 6.53 10.52
N LYS A 83 -0.97 5.45 10.00
CA LYS A 83 -0.59 4.07 10.38
C LYS A 83 0.78 3.71 9.83
N PHE A 84 1.12 4.17 8.63
CA PHE A 84 2.47 4.05 8.07
C PHE A 84 3.48 4.93 8.82
N ALA A 85 3.10 6.13 9.24
CA ALA A 85 3.94 7.01 10.07
C ALA A 85 4.08 6.53 11.52
N LYS A 86 3.08 5.79 12.04
CA LYS A 86 3.09 5.16 13.38
C LYS A 86 3.51 3.69 13.37
N ALA A 87 3.61 3.05 12.20
CA ALA A 87 4.48 1.88 12.12
C ALA A 87 5.83 2.34 12.70
N PRO A 88 6.49 1.55 13.57
CA PRO A 88 7.78 1.96 14.10
C PRO A 88 8.66 2.26 12.90
N THR A 89 8.65 3.52 12.54
CA THR A 89 9.51 4.06 11.50
C THR A 89 10.88 3.92 12.09
N LEU A 90 11.69 3.09 11.48
CA LEU A 90 13.12 3.00 11.76
C LEU A 90 13.79 4.38 11.65
N VAL A 91 13.02 5.40 11.25
CA VAL A 91 13.46 6.79 11.06
C VAL A 91 12.35 7.73 11.59
N GLY A 92 12.55 8.32 12.78
CA GLY A 92 11.84 9.51 13.24
C GLY A 92 10.54 9.28 14.00
N GLY A 93 10.64 8.90 15.27
CA GLY A 93 9.67 9.26 16.30
C GLY A 93 10.26 10.39 17.11
N GLU A 94 9.46 11.44 17.29
CA GLU A 94 9.54 12.52 18.26
C GLU A 94 10.92 13.17 18.53
N ASP A 95 10.98 14.47 18.25
CA ASP A 95 12.05 15.44 18.60
C ASP A 95 13.50 15.04 18.25
N SER A 96 13.82 15.06 16.95
CA SER A 96 15.23 15.04 16.51
C SER A 96 15.87 16.44 16.39
N SER A 97 15.22 17.49 16.91
CA SER A 97 15.78 18.82 16.97
C SER A 97 16.84 18.87 18.09
N GLY A 98 18.09 18.63 17.74
CA GLY A 98 19.23 18.70 18.68
C GLY A 98 20.14 17.49 18.72
N GLN A 99 19.82 16.42 18.01
CA GLN A 99 20.67 15.20 17.96
C GLN A 99 21.79 15.32 16.92
N THR A 100 22.96 14.84 17.29
CA THR A 100 24.11 14.69 16.38
C THR A 100 23.84 13.60 15.32
N GLY A 101 24.61 13.62 14.22
CA GLY A 101 24.53 12.59 13.17
C GLY A 101 24.79 11.19 13.71
N ASP A 102 25.75 11.06 14.65
CA ASP A 102 26.12 9.79 15.27
C ASP A 102 24.99 9.22 16.11
N GLU A 103 24.31 10.03 16.93
CA GLU A 103 23.18 9.58 17.74
C GLU A 103 21.99 9.11 16.87
N ARG A 104 21.77 9.74 15.72
CA ARG A 104 20.74 9.30 14.76
C ARG A 104 21.10 7.96 14.13
N PHE A 105 22.37 7.78 13.79
CA PHE A 105 22.86 6.54 13.19
C PHE A 105 22.80 5.38 14.19
N ASP A 106 23.22 5.59 15.45
CA ASP A 106 23.12 4.61 16.51
C ASP A 106 21.68 4.20 16.80
N ARG A 107 20.76 5.16 16.79
CA ARG A 107 19.33 4.90 16.97
C ARG A 107 18.77 4.06 15.82
N LEU A 108 19.14 4.38 14.59
CA LEU A 108 18.74 3.62 13.40
C LEU A 108 19.24 2.19 13.45
N THR A 109 20.54 2.00 13.68
CA THR A 109 21.16 0.66 13.75
C THR A 109 20.58 -0.18 14.88
N THR A 110 20.36 0.43 16.05
CA THR A 110 19.70 -0.23 17.18
C THR A 110 18.26 -0.66 16.84
N SER A 111 17.49 0.20 16.19
CA SER A 111 16.12 -0.11 15.77
C SER A 111 16.08 -1.26 14.76
N VAL A 112 17.00 -1.28 13.80
CA VAL A 112 17.13 -2.38 12.82
C VAL A 112 17.52 -3.68 13.54
N ALA A 113 18.47 -3.64 14.47
CA ALA A 113 18.89 -4.81 15.24
C ALA A 113 17.73 -5.40 16.08
N ILE A 114 16.92 -4.53 16.72
CA ILE A 114 15.72 -4.96 17.46
C ILE A 114 14.70 -5.60 16.52
N ALA A 115 14.44 -4.99 15.36
CA ALA A 115 13.50 -5.53 14.38
C ALA A 115 13.94 -6.92 13.86
N LEU A 116 15.22 -7.08 13.55
CA LEU A 116 15.78 -8.39 13.14
C LEU A 116 15.68 -9.43 14.26
N ARG A 117 15.98 -9.03 15.49
CA ARG A 117 15.88 -9.92 16.65
C ARG A 117 14.43 -10.35 16.90
N SER A 118 13.46 -9.44 16.78
CA SER A 118 12.03 -9.76 16.92
C SER A 118 11.55 -10.79 15.91
N VAL A 119 12.10 -10.81 14.70
CA VAL A 119 11.79 -11.85 13.70
C VAL A 119 12.35 -13.20 14.11
N SER A 120 13.56 -13.24 14.70
CA SER A 120 14.16 -14.50 15.15
C SER A 120 13.54 -15.07 16.43
N GLU A 121 12.89 -14.22 17.23
CA GLU A 121 12.21 -14.61 18.48
C GLU A 121 10.75 -15.02 18.25
N THR A 122 10.20 -14.80 17.05
CA THR A 122 8.84 -15.24 16.73
C THR A 122 8.81 -16.75 16.47
N GLU A 123 7.86 -17.45 17.10
CA GLU A 123 7.63 -18.90 16.95
C GLU A 123 7.01 -19.28 15.58
N HIS A 124 7.34 -18.53 14.52
CA HIS A 124 6.74 -18.70 13.20
C HIS A 124 7.61 -19.48 12.22
N PHE A 125 8.59 -20.21 12.69
CA PHE A 125 9.48 -21.00 11.83
C PHE A 125 8.73 -22.07 11.03
N GLU A 126 7.71 -22.70 11.62
CA GLU A 126 6.90 -23.70 10.91
C GLU A 126 6.15 -23.08 9.73
N GLN A 127 5.60 -21.87 9.89
CA GLN A 127 4.90 -21.15 8.82
C GLN A 127 5.87 -20.69 7.73
N ILE A 128 7.06 -20.25 8.10
CA ILE A 128 8.12 -19.88 7.14
C ILE A 128 8.58 -21.10 6.35
N ASP A 129 8.79 -22.23 7.00
CA ASP A 129 9.19 -23.49 6.37
C ASP A 129 8.08 -24.01 5.44
N ALA A 130 6.82 -23.97 5.87
CA ALA A 130 5.68 -24.33 5.03
C ALA A 130 5.57 -23.42 3.80
N ALA A 131 5.75 -22.10 3.97
CA ALA A 131 5.75 -21.14 2.87
C ALA A 131 6.90 -21.42 1.89
N ALA A 132 8.11 -21.65 2.39
CA ALA A 132 9.28 -21.99 1.57
C ALA A 132 9.05 -23.27 0.77
N LYS A 133 8.53 -24.33 1.40
CA LYS A 133 8.19 -25.59 0.71
C LYS A 133 7.14 -25.37 -0.38
N ALA A 134 6.09 -24.58 -0.11
CA ALA A 134 5.07 -24.28 -1.10
C ALA A 134 5.64 -23.50 -2.30
N LEU A 135 6.49 -22.51 -2.06
CA LEU A 135 7.16 -21.74 -3.12
C LEU A 135 8.09 -22.63 -3.96
N MET A 136 8.89 -23.48 -3.32
CA MET A 136 9.83 -24.38 -4.01
C MET A 136 9.12 -25.45 -4.85
N ALA A 137 7.94 -25.88 -4.46
CA ALA A 137 7.17 -26.90 -5.17
C ALA A 137 6.26 -26.29 -6.27
N SER A 138 6.15 -24.96 -6.33
CA SER A 138 5.19 -24.28 -7.20
C SER A 138 5.64 -24.24 -8.65
N PRO A 139 4.82 -24.69 -9.63
CA PRO A 139 5.10 -24.52 -11.05
C PRO A 139 5.14 -23.05 -11.49
N MET A 140 4.34 -22.20 -10.85
CA MET A 140 4.26 -20.76 -11.09
C MET A 140 4.02 -20.02 -9.78
N ILE A 141 4.79 -18.98 -9.54
CA ILE A 141 4.65 -18.09 -8.38
C ILE A 141 4.21 -16.70 -8.87
N ALA A 142 3.11 -16.21 -8.33
CA ALA A 142 2.72 -14.81 -8.47
C ALA A 142 3.05 -14.07 -7.16
N VAL A 143 3.69 -12.91 -7.25
CA VAL A 143 3.99 -12.06 -6.09
C VAL A 143 3.22 -10.76 -6.22
N PHE A 144 2.41 -10.44 -5.21
CA PHE A 144 1.55 -9.25 -5.21
C PHE A 144 1.97 -8.28 -4.11
N GLY A 145 2.12 -7.01 -4.47
CA GLY A 145 2.34 -5.91 -3.54
C GLY A 145 1.73 -4.63 -4.11
N LEU A 146 1.14 -3.77 -3.26
CA LEU A 146 0.54 -2.51 -3.68
C LEU A 146 1.12 -1.35 -2.89
N GLY A 147 1.41 -0.28 -3.63
CA GLY A 147 1.89 0.99 -3.09
C GLY A 147 3.21 0.90 -2.33
N GLY A 148 3.93 1.98 -2.24
CA GLY A 148 5.10 2.16 -1.39
C GLY A 148 6.06 0.98 -1.31
N SER A 149 6.43 0.60 -0.10
CA SER A 149 7.39 -0.48 0.18
C SER A 149 6.89 -1.87 -0.22
N SER A 150 5.58 -2.13 -0.15
CA SER A 150 5.04 -3.45 -0.51
C SER A 150 5.25 -3.78 -1.99
N ALA A 151 5.08 -2.80 -2.89
CA ALA A 151 5.36 -2.95 -4.31
C ALA A 151 6.85 -3.21 -4.56
N THR A 152 7.73 -2.44 -3.93
CA THR A 152 9.19 -2.62 -4.02
C THR A 152 9.62 -4.01 -3.53
N LEU A 153 9.08 -4.46 -2.40
CA LEU A 153 9.37 -5.78 -1.85
C LEU A 153 8.84 -6.90 -2.73
N ALA A 154 7.70 -6.73 -3.41
CA ALA A 154 7.19 -7.71 -4.36
C ALA A 154 8.12 -7.88 -5.56
N MET A 155 8.63 -6.78 -6.11
CA MET A 155 9.62 -6.80 -7.19
C MET A 155 10.95 -7.42 -6.74
N GLU A 156 11.41 -7.12 -5.54
CA GLU A 156 12.63 -7.71 -4.98
C GLU A 156 12.45 -9.21 -4.71
N ALA A 157 11.30 -9.63 -4.21
CA ALA A 157 10.98 -11.04 -4.03
C ALA A 157 11.01 -11.79 -5.38
N GLN A 158 10.45 -11.21 -6.44
CA GLN A 158 10.59 -11.77 -7.79
C GLN A 158 12.05 -11.96 -8.18
N ASN A 159 12.89 -10.92 -8.02
CA ASN A 159 14.30 -10.97 -8.40
C ASN A 159 15.04 -12.07 -7.64
N ARG A 160 14.79 -12.24 -6.35
CA ARG A 160 15.44 -13.27 -5.51
C ARG A 160 14.97 -14.68 -5.89
N LEU A 161 13.66 -14.88 -6.02
CA LEU A 161 13.09 -16.17 -6.37
C LEU A 161 13.48 -16.60 -7.79
N PHE A 162 13.55 -15.65 -8.74
CA PHE A 162 14.05 -15.91 -10.08
C PHE A 162 15.50 -16.41 -10.09
N ARG A 163 16.36 -15.82 -9.25
CA ARG A 163 17.77 -16.27 -9.12
C ARG A 163 17.92 -17.68 -8.55
N LEU A 164 16.89 -18.18 -7.87
CA LEU A 164 16.82 -19.58 -7.42
C LEU A 164 16.27 -20.52 -8.50
N GLY A 165 16.04 -20.02 -9.72
CA GLY A 165 15.52 -20.82 -10.83
C GLY A 165 14.00 -21.01 -10.80
N LEU A 166 13.28 -20.31 -9.94
CA LEU A 166 11.82 -20.43 -9.82
C LEU A 166 11.11 -19.56 -10.88
N ARG A 167 9.98 -20.06 -11.38
CA ARG A 167 9.13 -19.31 -12.31
C ARG A 167 8.25 -18.34 -11.51
N VAL A 168 8.54 -17.06 -11.60
CA VAL A 168 7.93 -16.04 -10.77
C VAL A 168 7.59 -14.79 -11.55
N VAL A 169 6.46 -14.15 -11.23
CA VAL A 169 6.06 -12.86 -11.76
C VAL A 169 5.52 -11.98 -10.63
N ALA A 170 5.94 -10.72 -10.57
CA ALA A 170 5.40 -9.75 -9.63
C ALA A 170 4.43 -8.80 -10.31
N HIS A 171 3.34 -8.48 -9.61
CA HIS A 171 2.39 -7.44 -10.02
C HIS A 171 2.17 -6.44 -8.89
N VAL A 172 2.38 -5.18 -9.23
CA VAL A 172 2.25 -4.03 -8.30
C VAL A 172 1.02 -3.18 -8.62
N ASP A 173 0.20 -3.64 -9.54
CA ASP A 173 -1.07 -3.06 -9.96
C ASP A 173 -2.23 -3.99 -9.60
N SER A 174 -3.28 -3.43 -8.99
CA SER A 174 -4.41 -4.23 -8.47
C SER A 174 -5.23 -4.92 -9.55
N TYR A 175 -5.29 -4.36 -10.75
CA TYR A 175 -6.00 -4.96 -11.87
C TYR A 175 -5.25 -6.19 -12.38
N MET A 176 -3.93 -6.06 -12.61
CA MET A 176 -3.08 -7.17 -13.02
C MET A 176 -3.00 -8.26 -11.97
N GLN A 177 -3.04 -7.92 -10.68
CA GLN A 177 -3.09 -8.92 -9.59
C GLN A 177 -4.34 -9.80 -9.70
N ARG A 178 -5.53 -9.20 -9.90
CA ARG A 178 -6.77 -9.95 -10.07
C ARG A 178 -6.78 -10.80 -11.33
N MET A 179 -6.33 -10.24 -12.45
CA MET A 179 -6.22 -10.99 -13.70
C MET A 179 -5.30 -12.19 -13.55
N THR A 180 -4.12 -12.00 -12.98
CA THR A 180 -3.16 -13.09 -12.74
C THR A 180 -3.73 -14.12 -11.77
N ALA A 181 -4.35 -13.68 -10.66
CA ALA A 181 -4.99 -14.58 -9.70
C ALA A 181 -6.02 -15.52 -10.37
N ALA A 182 -6.77 -15.00 -11.36
CA ALA A 182 -7.74 -15.80 -12.13
C ALA A 182 -7.10 -16.79 -13.14
N THR A 183 -5.81 -16.67 -13.42
CA THR A 183 -5.08 -17.59 -14.31
C THR A 183 -4.29 -18.66 -13.57
N LEU A 184 -4.15 -18.54 -12.25
CA LEU A 184 -3.45 -19.53 -11.41
C LEU A 184 -4.24 -20.83 -11.37
N LYS A 185 -3.53 -21.92 -11.13
CA LYS A 185 -4.07 -23.28 -11.11
C LYS A 185 -3.68 -23.99 -9.82
N LYS A 186 -4.27 -25.14 -9.59
CA LYS A 186 -3.88 -26.04 -8.50
C LYS A 186 -2.38 -26.35 -8.58
N GLY A 187 -1.67 -26.11 -7.50
CA GLY A 187 -0.21 -26.25 -7.39
C GLY A 187 0.56 -24.94 -7.55
N ASP A 188 -0.03 -23.92 -8.18
CA ASP A 188 0.57 -22.57 -8.21
C ASP A 188 0.49 -21.90 -6.86
N THR A 189 1.34 -20.91 -6.63
CA THR A 189 1.40 -20.18 -5.38
C THR A 189 1.30 -18.66 -5.63
N VAL A 190 0.52 -17.99 -4.81
CA VAL A 190 0.54 -16.53 -4.72
C VAL A 190 1.15 -16.11 -3.38
N LEU A 191 2.16 -15.25 -3.43
CA LEU A 191 2.75 -14.56 -2.27
C LEU A 191 2.27 -13.11 -2.27
N ILE A 192 1.52 -12.73 -1.24
CA ILE A 192 1.00 -11.36 -1.10
C ILE A 192 1.77 -10.65 0.01
N ILE A 193 2.43 -9.54 -0.36
CA ILE A 193 3.20 -8.71 0.57
C ILE A 193 2.42 -7.43 0.85
N SER A 194 2.10 -7.19 2.12
CA SER A 194 1.33 -6.02 2.53
C SER A 194 1.79 -5.51 3.89
N ALA A 195 2.35 -4.30 3.92
CA ALA A 195 2.78 -3.66 5.18
C ALA A 195 1.62 -3.39 6.15
N THR A 196 0.40 -3.26 5.67
CA THR A 196 -0.78 -2.99 6.50
C THR A 196 -1.74 -4.18 6.62
N GLY A 197 -1.71 -5.11 5.65
CA GLY A 197 -2.69 -6.17 5.55
C GLY A 197 -4.14 -5.69 5.34
N GLN A 198 -4.33 -4.42 5.00
CA GLN A 198 -5.64 -3.75 4.90
C GLN A 198 -6.24 -3.69 3.49
N PRO A 199 -5.48 -3.63 2.37
CA PRO A 199 -6.09 -3.46 1.06
C PRO A 199 -7.06 -4.61 0.75
N GLU A 200 -8.34 -4.27 0.59
CA GLU A 200 -9.38 -5.25 0.22
C GLU A 200 -9.07 -5.94 -1.11
N THR A 201 -8.39 -5.23 -2.00
CA THR A 201 -7.91 -5.77 -3.28
C THR A 201 -6.97 -6.96 -3.13
N HIS A 202 -6.13 -6.99 -2.09
CA HIS A 202 -5.29 -8.15 -1.77
C HIS A 202 -6.13 -9.34 -1.30
N ALA A 203 -7.11 -9.11 -0.43
CA ALA A 203 -8.02 -10.15 0.04
C ALA A 203 -8.88 -10.70 -1.11
N GLU A 204 -9.31 -9.82 -2.03
CA GLU A 204 -10.02 -10.21 -3.24
C GLU A 204 -9.14 -11.09 -4.16
N SER A 205 -7.92 -10.65 -4.44
CA SER A 205 -6.97 -11.42 -5.25
C SER A 205 -6.64 -12.78 -4.63
N ALA A 206 -6.51 -12.85 -3.30
CA ALA A 206 -6.32 -14.11 -2.58
C ALA A 206 -7.53 -15.04 -2.72
N ARG A 207 -8.76 -14.50 -2.60
CA ARG A 207 -9.99 -15.28 -2.79
C ARG A 207 -10.10 -15.84 -4.21
N ILE A 208 -9.80 -15.01 -5.21
CA ILE A 208 -9.76 -15.45 -6.60
C ILE A 208 -8.75 -16.57 -6.77
N ALA A 209 -7.49 -16.39 -6.37
CA ALA A 209 -6.46 -17.41 -6.49
C ALA A 209 -6.85 -18.74 -5.80
N ARG A 210 -7.38 -18.67 -4.59
CA ARG A 210 -7.89 -19.86 -3.86
C ARG A 210 -9.01 -20.55 -4.61
N SER A 211 -9.93 -19.84 -5.25
CA SER A 211 -11.04 -20.44 -6.01
C SER A 211 -10.55 -21.26 -7.21
N TYR A 212 -9.36 -20.96 -7.73
CA TYR A 212 -8.68 -21.73 -8.79
C TYR A 212 -7.70 -22.77 -8.24
N GLY A 213 -7.65 -22.95 -6.91
CA GLY A 213 -6.84 -23.99 -6.26
C GLY A 213 -5.40 -23.62 -6.00
N ALA A 214 -5.02 -22.36 -6.16
CA ALA A 214 -3.68 -21.90 -5.83
C ALA A 214 -3.46 -21.81 -4.31
N THR A 215 -2.23 -22.04 -3.88
CA THR A 215 -1.81 -21.78 -2.49
C THR A 215 -1.60 -20.30 -2.28
N CYS A 216 -2.16 -19.75 -1.19
CA CYS A 216 -1.99 -18.35 -0.84
C CYS A 216 -1.11 -18.20 0.39
N ILE A 217 -0.06 -17.40 0.27
CA ILE A 217 0.86 -17.03 1.35
C ILE A 217 0.72 -15.52 1.56
N ALA A 218 0.48 -15.09 2.79
CA ALA A 218 0.41 -13.68 3.15
C ALA A 218 1.59 -13.29 4.05
N MET A 219 2.37 -12.29 3.63
CA MET A 219 3.32 -11.58 4.46
C MET A 219 2.68 -10.25 4.87
N ALA A 220 2.08 -10.23 6.06
CA ALA A 220 1.26 -9.13 6.54
C ALA A 220 1.30 -9.05 8.07
N PRO A 221 0.91 -7.90 8.68
CA PRO A 221 0.82 -7.80 10.13
C PRO A 221 -0.11 -8.85 10.74
N PHE A 222 0.31 -9.42 11.85
CA PHE A 222 -0.50 -10.39 12.59
C PHE A 222 -1.90 -9.83 12.91
N LYS A 223 -2.94 -10.64 12.80
CA LYS A 223 -4.36 -10.25 12.96
C LYS A 223 -4.89 -9.24 11.94
N SER A 224 -4.14 -8.90 10.88
CA SER A 224 -4.69 -8.09 9.80
C SER A 224 -5.80 -8.83 9.04
N PRO A 225 -6.67 -8.14 8.29
CA PRO A 225 -7.67 -8.78 7.43
C PRO A 225 -7.09 -9.79 6.43
N LEU A 226 -5.88 -9.52 5.92
CA LEU A 226 -5.19 -10.40 4.97
C LEU A 226 -4.61 -11.66 5.65
N ALA A 227 -4.34 -11.63 6.95
CA ALA A 227 -3.78 -12.75 7.71
C ALA A 227 -4.85 -13.74 8.23
N LYS A 228 -6.13 -13.46 8.02
CA LYS A 228 -7.28 -14.32 8.35
C LYS A 228 -7.69 -15.16 7.14
#